data_cbccff02848c1286ba6d58825d9211b6
#
_entry.id   cbccff02848c1286ba6d58825d9211b6
#
_cell.length_a   1.000
_cell.length_b   1.000
_cell.length_c   1.000
_cell.angle_alpha   90.00
_cell.angle_beta   90.00
_cell.angle_gamma   90.00
#
_symmetry.space_group_name_H-M   'P 1'
#
loop_
_entity.id
_entity.type
_entity.pdbx_description
1 polymer ?
#
loop_
_entity_poly.entity_id
_entity_poly.type
_entity_poly.pdbx_seq_one_letter_code
_entity_poly.pdbx_strand_id
1 'polypeptide(L)'
;MYLEKKFIHFTFEDRPCYVVADIHGLPHLILDNIRKYDIRNCVLIVAGDIGLGFHTYMSHYQQYFNINKELEERDVNVFLVRGNHDDKSYFDELRINFSNIKSIPDYTVITVGERNILCVGGGISIDRKYRKSRYKLTIKNFKEQIPKLTEEELKEVVLPLYFENEQVVLNTELIDDITDWGINVDYVVTHSAPDFCFPRDKFNIQSWIKEDNDLEFDIDSERGLLTALYVYLKDKKHILKHWVYGHFHTHINDIYEKIKFTAISNMDYAFDYVELNKDEEIF
;
A
#
# COMPACT_ATOMS: atom_id res chain seq x y z
N MET A 1 24.22 -8.91 -24.02
CA MET A 1 22.80 -9.20 -23.78
C MET A 1 22.28 -8.04 -22.93
N TYR A 2 21.44 -7.18 -23.49
CA TYR A 2 20.86 -6.11 -22.69
C TYR A 2 19.83 -6.76 -21.77
N LEU A 3 20.01 -6.64 -20.43
CA LEU A 3 19.00 -7.01 -19.45
C LEU A 3 17.82 -6.05 -19.64
N GLU A 4 16.64 -6.57 -19.93
CA GLU A 4 15.41 -5.79 -19.92
C GLU A 4 14.93 -5.67 -18.49
N LYS A 5 14.66 -4.44 -18.04
CA LYS A 5 14.21 -4.17 -16.67
C LYS A 5 12.78 -4.65 -16.51
N LYS A 6 12.53 -5.61 -15.60
CA LYS A 6 11.21 -6.19 -15.36
C LYS A 6 10.41 -5.51 -14.24
N PHE A 7 11.01 -4.57 -13.50
CA PHE A 7 10.37 -3.81 -12.43
C PHE A 7 10.28 -2.32 -12.78
N ILE A 8 9.35 -1.62 -12.18
CA ILE A 8 9.21 -0.16 -12.32
C ILE A 8 10.18 0.55 -11.38
N HIS A 9 10.85 1.58 -11.88
CA HIS A 9 11.81 2.36 -11.11
C HIS A 9 11.65 3.85 -11.38
N PHE A 10 11.38 4.61 -10.33
CA PHE A 10 11.37 6.06 -10.34
C PHE A 10 12.62 6.59 -9.65
N THR A 11 13.19 7.68 -10.19
CA THR A 11 14.40 8.28 -9.64
C THR A 11 14.21 9.78 -9.47
N PHE A 12 14.55 10.29 -8.30
CA PHE A 12 14.50 11.69 -7.93
C PHE A 12 15.86 12.16 -7.40
N GLU A 13 16.15 13.44 -7.57
CA GLU A 13 17.22 14.10 -6.84
C GLU A 13 16.96 14.03 -5.34
N ASP A 14 17.99 14.29 -4.52
CA ASP A 14 17.87 14.26 -3.06
C ASP A 14 16.88 15.33 -2.59
N ARG A 15 15.82 14.90 -1.93
CA ARG A 15 14.73 15.71 -1.38
C ARG A 15 14.06 14.98 -0.22
N PRO A 16 13.25 15.66 0.63
CA PRO A 16 12.48 14.97 1.68
C PRO A 16 11.62 13.83 1.10
N CYS A 17 11.59 12.72 1.81
CA CYS A 17 10.78 11.57 1.45
C CYS A 17 9.96 11.13 2.66
N TYR A 18 8.64 11.19 2.53
CA TYR A 18 7.70 10.90 3.60
C TYR A 18 6.88 9.66 3.29
N VAL A 19 6.53 8.90 4.32
CA VAL A 19 5.59 7.78 4.25
C VAL A 19 4.41 8.08 5.16
N VAL A 20 3.21 7.91 4.64
CA VAL A 20 1.91 7.96 5.35
C VAL A 20 1.13 6.71 5.01
N ALA A 21 0.01 6.43 5.68
CA ALA A 21 -0.78 5.23 5.42
C ALA A 21 -2.28 5.45 5.60
N ASP A 22 -3.08 4.52 5.08
CA ASP A 22 -4.48 4.31 5.49
C ASP A 22 -5.35 5.57 5.32
N ILE A 23 -5.54 6.03 4.07
CA ILE A 23 -6.41 7.19 3.75
C ILE A 23 -7.87 6.80 3.50
N HIS A 24 -8.18 5.50 3.43
CA HIS A 24 -9.53 4.91 3.38
C HIS A 24 -10.53 5.61 2.46
N GLY A 25 -10.12 5.90 1.21
CA GLY A 25 -10.98 6.57 0.22
C GLY A 25 -11.15 8.07 0.42
N LEU A 26 -10.33 8.68 1.25
CA LEU A 26 -10.31 10.11 1.52
C LEU A 26 -9.05 10.81 0.96
N PRO A 27 -8.82 10.78 -0.36
CA PRO A 27 -7.57 11.29 -0.95
C PRO A 27 -7.40 12.81 -0.77
N HIS A 28 -8.46 13.57 -0.41
CA HIS A 28 -8.34 14.97 -0.04
C HIS A 28 -7.47 15.16 1.22
N LEU A 29 -7.37 14.17 2.12
CA LEU A 29 -6.49 14.23 3.30
C LEU A 29 -5.03 14.46 2.91
N ILE A 30 -4.59 13.96 1.75
CA ILE A 30 -3.25 14.21 1.22
C ILE A 30 -3.05 15.72 1.04
N LEU A 31 -3.97 16.39 0.32
CA LEU A 31 -3.86 17.83 0.07
C LEU A 31 -4.03 18.66 1.34
N ASP A 32 -4.98 18.29 2.20
CA ASP A 32 -5.24 19.03 3.43
C ASP A 32 -4.00 19.04 4.35
N ASN A 33 -3.28 17.93 4.43
CA ASN A 33 -2.03 17.85 5.18
C ASN A 33 -0.89 18.60 4.48
N ILE A 34 -0.75 18.44 3.15
CA ILE A 34 0.24 19.17 2.35
C ILE A 34 0.06 20.69 2.52
N ARG A 35 -1.17 21.19 2.52
CA ARG A 35 -1.50 22.60 2.74
C ARG A 35 -1.19 23.04 4.16
N LYS A 36 -1.66 22.28 5.14
CA LYS A 36 -1.53 22.58 6.57
C LYS A 36 -0.09 22.71 7.02
N TYR A 37 0.80 21.88 6.49
CA TYR A 37 2.21 21.85 6.84
C TYR A 37 3.13 22.50 5.80
N ASP A 38 2.55 23.15 4.76
CA ASP A 38 3.23 23.76 3.61
C ASP A 38 4.30 22.85 2.99
N ILE A 39 3.94 21.57 2.79
CA ILE A 39 4.85 20.56 2.22
C ILE A 39 5.06 20.89 0.73
N ARG A 40 6.33 20.89 0.30
CA ARG A 40 6.77 21.15 -1.07
C ARG A 40 8.03 20.36 -1.40
N ASN A 41 8.29 20.19 -2.69
CA ASN A 41 9.52 19.59 -3.21
C ASN A 41 9.89 18.29 -2.48
N CYS A 42 8.98 17.32 -2.48
CA CYS A 42 9.19 16.06 -1.78
C CYS A 42 8.61 14.86 -2.53
N VAL A 43 8.98 13.68 -2.08
CA VAL A 43 8.32 12.42 -2.41
C VAL A 43 7.45 12.01 -1.23
N LEU A 44 6.21 11.62 -1.49
CA LEU A 44 5.27 11.10 -0.50
C LEU A 44 4.80 9.70 -0.93
N ILE A 45 4.95 8.72 -0.07
CA ILE A 45 4.49 7.34 -0.30
C ILE A 45 3.30 7.07 0.62
N VAL A 46 2.19 6.59 0.07
CA VAL A 46 1.02 6.16 0.84
C VAL A 46 1.04 4.65 0.95
N ALA A 47 1.26 4.13 2.14
CA ALA A 47 1.47 2.72 2.44
C ALA A 47 0.14 1.95 2.57
N GLY A 48 -0.64 1.94 1.50
CA GLY A 48 -1.86 1.12 1.37
C GLY A 48 -3.14 1.76 1.88
N ASP A 49 -4.22 1.04 1.66
CA ASP A 49 -5.61 1.39 1.99
C ASP A 49 -6.03 2.76 1.42
N ILE A 50 -5.81 2.87 0.11
CA ILE A 50 -6.15 4.08 -0.67
C ILE A 50 -7.67 4.17 -0.87
N GLY A 51 -8.35 3.03 -0.99
CA GLY A 51 -9.77 2.92 -1.29
C GLY A 51 -10.07 2.89 -2.80
N LEU A 52 -9.08 2.53 -3.63
CA LEU A 52 -9.25 2.41 -5.08
C LEU A 52 -10.11 1.20 -5.44
N GLY A 53 -11.13 1.41 -6.28
CA GLY A 53 -12.08 0.38 -6.72
C GLY A 53 -13.41 0.39 -5.98
N PHE A 54 -13.56 1.11 -4.85
CA PHE A 54 -14.85 1.27 -4.17
C PHE A 54 -15.76 2.34 -4.81
N HIS A 55 -15.27 3.05 -5.80
CA HIS A 55 -16.01 3.97 -6.65
C HIS A 55 -15.75 3.67 -8.11
N THR A 56 -16.55 4.27 -9.01
CA THR A 56 -16.31 4.12 -10.44
C THR A 56 -14.95 4.68 -10.83
N TYR A 57 -14.35 4.12 -11.90
CA TYR A 57 -13.09 4.62 -12.43
C TYR A 57 -13.13 6.13 -12.70
N MET A 58 -14.20 6.63 -13.31
CA MET A 58 -14.33 8.07 -13.62
C MET A 58 -14.38 8.95 -12.37
N SER A 59 -14.97 8.46 -11.27
CA SER A 59 -14.98 9.16 -10.00
C SER A 59 -13.55 9.27 -9.44
N HIS A 60 -12.81 8.16 -9.41
CA HIS A 60 -11.40 8.17 -9.00
C HIS A 60 -10.56 9.07 -9.91
N TYR A 61 -10.69 8.89 -11.25
CA TYR A 61 -9.93 9.68 -12.22
C TYR A 61 -10.11 11.18 -11.99
N GLN A 62 -11.37 11.65 -11.89
CA GLN A 62 -11.67 13.06 -11.68
C GLN A 62 -11.10 13.60 -10.36
N GLN A 63 -11.17 12.81 -9.30
CA GLN A 63 -10.68 13.17 -7.98
C GLN A 63 -9.15 13.31 -8.01
N TYR A 64 -8.44 12.31 -8.51
CA TYR A 64 -6.97 12.32 -8.58
C TYR A 64 -6.43 13.33 -9.61
N PHE A 65 -7.15 13.59 -10.70
CA PHE A 65 -6.81 14.66 -11.64
C PHE A 65 -6.81 16.03 -10.97
N ASN A 66 -7.80 16.31 -10.12
CA ASN A 66 -7.86 17.59 -9.40
C ASN A 66 -6.74 17.70 -8.35
N ILE A 67 -6.45 16.60 -7.64
CA ILE A 67 -5.35 16.53 -6.66
C ILE A 67 -4.01 16.78 -7.36
N ASN A 68 -3.79 16.15 -8.50
CA ASN A 68 -2.54 16.24 -9.26
C ASN A 68 -2.14 17.68 -9.60
N LYS A 69 -3.10 18.55 -9.95
CA LYS A 69 -2.82 19.96 -10.27
C LYS A 69 -2.13 20.71 -9.14
N GLU A 70 -2.57 20.50 -7.91
CA GLU A 70 -1.96 21.16 -6.76
C GLU A 70 -0.63 20.51 -6.38
N LEU A 71 -0.49 19.20 -6.57
CA LEU A 71 0.78 18.49 -6.37
C LEU A 71 1.85 19.01 -7.35
N GLU A 72 1.49 19.30 -8.61
CA GLU A 72 2.37 19.92 -9.61
C GLU A 72 2.86 21.29 -9.16
N GLU A 73 1.96 22.16 -8.68
CA GLU A 73 2.30 23.51 -8.21
C GLU A 73 3.24 23.51 -7.00
N ARG A 74 3.26 22.42 -6.24
CA ARG A 74 4.08 22.26 -5.04
C ARG A 74 5.31 21.38 -5.24
N ASP A 75 5.49 20.80 -6.42
CA ASP A 75 6.53 19.78 -6.73
C ASP A 75 6.50 18.62 -5.72
N VAL A 76 5.31 18.11 -5.42
CA VAL A 76 5.11 16.94 -4.56
C VAL A 76 4.78 15.74 -5.43
N ASN A 77 5.55 14.66 -5.33
CA ASN A 77 5.33 13.41 -6.06
C ASN A 77 4.77 12.34 -5.13
N VAL A 78 3.55 11.88 -5.41
CA VAL A 78 2.82 10.91 -4.57
C VAL A 78 2.80 9.54 -5.22
N PHE A 79 3.17 8.51 -4.46
CA PHE A 79 3.10 7.11 -4.87
C PHE A 79 2.14 6.35 -3.97
N LEU A 80 1.14 5.74 -4.58
CA LEU A 80 0.11 4.97 -3.90
C LEU A 80 0.50 3.49 -3.96
N VAL A 81 0.79 2.89 -2.81
CA VAL A 81 1.03 1.46 -2.64
C VAL A 81 -0.29 0.77 -2.32
N ARG A 82 -0.52 -0.43 -2.78
CA ARG A 82 -1.76 -1.18 -2.59
C ARG A 82 -1.92 -1.65 -1.14
N GLY A 83 -3.11 -1.44 -0.56
CA GLY A 83 -3.55 -2.09 0.68
C GLY A 83 -4.54 -3.23 0.44
N ASN A 84 -5.16 -3.73 1.51
CA ASN A 84 -6.24 -4.73 1.41
C ASN A 84 -7.60 -4.10 1.02
N HIS A 85 -7.75 -2.79 1.16
CA HIS A 85 -8.93 -2.05 0.74
C HIS A 85 -8.72 -1.41 -0.65
N ASP A 86 -8.03 -2.12 -1.55
CA ASP A 86 -7.72 -1.62 -2.88
C ASP A 86 -7.90 -2.71 -3.94
N ASP A 87 -8.49 -2.36 -5.08
CA ASP A 87 -8.53 -3.23 -6.25
C ASP A 87 -7.14 -3.27 -6.90
N LYS A 88 -6.52 -4.44 -6.88
CA LYS A 88 -5.19 -4.70 -7.42
C LYS A 88 -5.02 -4.23 -8.88
N SER A 89 -6.08 -4.26 -9.68
CA SER A 89 -6.03 -3.82 -11.08
C SER A 89 -5.66 -2.34 -11.25
N TYR A 90 -5.99 -1.49 -10.27
CA TYR A 90 -5.58 -0.08 -10.32
C TYR A 90 -4.07 0.11 -10.24
N PHE A 91 -3.38 -0.81 -9.61
CA PHE A 91 -1.94 -0.78 -9.41
C PHE A 91 -1.18 -1.49 -10.53
N ASP A 92 -1.58 -2.71 -10.86
CA ASP A 92 -0.95 -3.50 -11.94
C ASP A 92 -1.04 -2.81 -13.31
N GLU A 93 -2.14 -2.10 -13.58
CA GLU A 93 -2.41 -1.41 -14.83
C GLU A 93 -2.08 0.10 -14.77
N LEU A 94 -1.56 0.58 -13.64
CA LEU A 94 -1.24 2.01 -13.42
C LEU A 94 -2.45 2.91 -13.76
N ARG A 95 -3.66 2.56 -13.29
CA ARG A 95 -4.89 3.28 -13.67
C ARG A 95 -4.93 4.72 -13.13
N ILE A 96 -4.27 5.00 -12.01
CA ILE A 96 -3.97 6.37 -11.56
C ILE A 96 -2.53 6.65 -11.95
N ASN A 97 -2.34 7.38 -13.05
CA ASN A 97 -1.01 7.68 -13.61
C ASN A 97 -0.96 9.11 -14.13
N PHE A 98 -0.90 10.05 -13.21
CA PHE A 98 -0.69 11.47 -13.51
C PHE A 98 0.78 11.84 -13.33
N SER A 99 1.15 13.07 -13.66
CA SER A 99 2.54 13.57 -13.51
C SER A 99 3.07 13.38 -12.08
N ASN A 100 2.27 13.78 -11.08
CA ASN A 100 2.67 13.88 -9.69
C ASN A 100 1.94 12.93 -8.73
N ILE A 101 1.01 12.08 -9.23
CA ILE A 101 0.38 11.04 -8.41
C ILE A 101 0.16 9.77 -9.21
N LYS A 102 0.61 8.63 -8.68
CA LYS A 102 0.56 7.33 -9.37
C LYS A 102 0.21 6.20 -8.42
N SER A 103 -0.70 5.31 -8.83
CA SER A 103 -0.78 3.96 -8.26
C SER A 103 0.35 3.11 -8.84
N ILE A 104 1.11 2.44 -7.99
CA ILE A 104 2.31 1.70 -8.39
C ILE A 104 2.16 0.20 -8.13
N PRO A 105 2.58 -0.67 -9.06
CA PRO A 105 2.56 -2.11 -8.85
C PRO A 105 3.54 -2.52 -7.74
N ASP A 106 3.28 -3.70 -7.19
CA ASP A 106 4.17 -4.32 -6.21
C ASP A 106 5.59 -4.47 -6.77
N TYR A 107 6.61 -4.37 -5.94
CA TYR A 107 8.05 -4.37 -6.29
C TYR A 107 8.52 -3.17 -7.11
N THR A 108 7.76 -2.07 -7.10
CA THR A 108 8.28 -0.80 -7.60
C THR A 108 9.40 -0.30 -6.69
N VAL A 109 10.48 0.19 -7.29
CA VAL A 109 11.58 0.86 -6.58
C VAL A 109 11.47 2.36 -6.79
N ILE A 110 11.61 3.12 -5.72
CA ILE A 110 11.69 4.58 -5.74
C ILE A 110 13.05 4.98 -5.18
N THR A 111 13.90 5.60 -6.00
CA THR A 111 15.19 6.15 -5.57
C THR A 111 15.05 7.64 -5.34
N VAL A 112 15.40 8.12 -4.15
CA VAL A 112 15.42 9.54 -3.79
C VAL A 112 16.81 9.89 -3.26
N GLY A 113 17.60 10.56 -4.09
CA GLY A 113 19.03 10.72 -3.82
C GLY A 113 19.74 9.36 -3.77
N GLU A 114 20.25 9.00 -2.60
CA GLU A 114 20.93 7.72 -2.35
C GLU A 114 20.03 6.67 -1.68
N ARG A 115 18.74 6.97 -1.39
CA ARG A 115 17.80 6.09 -0.72
C ARG A 115 17.03 5.27 -1.75
N ASN A 116 17.14 3.95 -1.70
CA ASN A 116 16.40 3.02 -2.54
C ASN A 116 15.27 2.38 -1.73
N ILE A 117 14.05 2.68 -2.10
CA ILE A 117 12.84 2.32 -1.40
C ILE A 117 12.09 1.26 -2.21
N LEU A 118 11.96 0.06 -1.67
CA LEU A 118 11.14 -1.02 -2.24
C LEU A 118 9.71 -0.89 -1.73
N CYS A 119 8.73 -0.87 -2.64
CA CYS A 119 7.31 -0.79 -2.32
C CYS A 119 6.62 -2.12 -2.66
N VAL A 120 5.95 -2.75 -1.66
CA VAL A 120 5.19 -3.99 -1.83
C VAL A 120 3.85 -3.87 -1.11
N GLY A 121 2.75 -4.02 -1.85
CA GLY A 121 1.40 -3.87 -1.33
C GLY A 121 0.78 -5.18 -0.88
N GLY A 122 -0.41 -5.05 -0.28
CA GLY A 122 -1.25 -6.15 0.14
C GLY A 122 -1.43 -6.26 1.65
N GLY A 123 -2.50 -6.93 2.03
CA GLY A 123 -2.89 -7.15 3.41
C GLY A 123 -4.12 -8.06 3.47
N ILE A 124 -4.47 -8.59 4.65
CA ILE A 124 -5.68 -9.38 4.87
C ILE A 124 -6.74 -8.57 5.60
N SER A 125 -7.93 -8.44 4.99
CA SER A 125 -9.09 -7.79 5.62
C SER A 125 -9.68 -8.68 6.72
N ILE A 126 -9.64 -8.23 7.96
CA ILE A 126 -10.22 -8.99 9.08
C ILE A 126 -11.74 -9.15 8.98
N ASP A 127 -12.43 -8.22 8.32
CA ASP A 127 -13.88 -8.19 8.12
C ASP A 127 -14.34 -8.75 6.75
N ARG A 128 -13.45 -9.47 6.03
CA ARG A 128 -13.68 -9.97 4.66
C ARG A 128 -14.96 -10.79 4.52
N LYS A 129 -15.27 -11.66 5.46
CA LYS A 129 -16.47 -12.49 5.43
C LYS A 129 -17.74 -11.66 5.55
N TYR A 130 -17.74 -10.65 6.42
CA TYR A 130 -18.82 -9.69 6.54
C TYR A 130 -19.01 -8.90 5.24
N ARG A 131 -17.93 -8.37 4.64
CA ARG A 131 -17.96 -7.62 3.37
C ARG A 131 -18.51 -8.47 2.23
N LYS A 132 -18.03 -9.72 2.08
CA LYS A 132 -18.54 -10.69 1.09
C LYS A 132 -20.04 -10.94 1.27
N SER A 133 -20.50 -11.13 2.49
CA SER A 133 -21.91 -11.38 2.80
C SER A 133 -22.78 -10.15 2.51
N ARG A 134 -22.29 -8.96 2.84
CA ARG A 134 -22.96 -7.68 2.53
C ARG A 134 -23.08 -7.46 1.03
N TYR A 135 -22.02 -7.71 0.28
CA TYR A 135 -22.03 -7.60 -1.18
C TYR A 135 -23.04 -8.55 -1.82
N LYS A 136 -23.05 -9.83 -1.41
CA LYS A 136 -24.06 -10.81 -1.89
C LYS A 136 -25.49 -10.37 -1.60
N LEU A 137 -25.74 -9.82 -0.40
CA LEU A 137 -27.05 -9.30 -0.03
C LEU A 137 -27.44 -8.09 -0.90
N THR A 138 -26.50 -7.20 -1.18
CA THR A 138 -26.72 -6.04 -2.05
C THR A 138 -27.10 -6.49 -3.46
N ILE A 139 -26.34 -7.41 -4.07
CA ILE A 139 -26.68 -7.99 -5.38
C ILE A 139 -28.08 -8.59 -5.37
N LYS A 140 -28.44 -9.39 -4.34
CA LYS A 140 -29.76 -9.99 -4.21
C LYS A 140 -30.88 -8.92 -4.18
N ASN A 141 -30.71 -7.88 -3.36
CA ASN A 141 -31.71 -6.80 -3.24
C ASN A 141 -31.88 -6.03 -4.57
N PHE A 142 -30.78 -5.76 -5.29
CA PHE A 142 -30.84 -5.15 -6.62
C PHE A 142 -31.54 -6.06 -7.64
N LYS A 143 -31.28 -7.38 -7.60
CA LYS A 143 -31.97 -8.35 -8.45
C LYS A 143 -33.48 -8.38 -8.24
N GLU A 144 -33.92 -8.25 -6.99
CA GLU A 144 -35.35 -8.16 -6.67
C GLU A 144 -35.99 -6.87 -7.21
N GLN A 145 -35.23 -5.75 -7.20
CA GLN A 145 -35.72 -4.46 -7.73
C GLN A 145 -35.67 -4.38 -9.25
N ILE A 146 -34.67 -5.02 -9.89
CA ILE A 146 -34.44 -4.99 -11.35
C ILE A 146 -34.32 -6.44 -11.87
N PRO A 147 -35.42 -7.20 -11.91
CA PRO A 147 -35.37 -8.64 -12.26
C PRO A 147 -34.85 -8.96 -13.67
N LYS A 148 -34.83 -7.95 -14.56
CA LYS A 148 -34.38 -8.12 -15.95
C LYS A 148 -32.85 -8.24 -16.10
N LEU A 149 -32.06 -7.72 -15.14
CA LEU A 149 -30.62 -7.82 -15.21
C LEU A 149 -30.14 -9.21 -14.77
N THR A 150 -29.15 -9.74 -15.45
CA THR A 150 -28.43 -10.94 -15.02
C THR A 150 -27.58 -10.66 -13.77
N GLU A 151 -27.04 -11.70 -13.12
CA GLU A 151 -26.12 -11.49 -12.01
C GLU A 151 -24.80 -10.86 -12.47
N GLU A 152 -24.34 -11.21 -13.67
CA GLU A 152 -23.15 -10.62 -14.29
C GLU A 152 -23.33 -9.11 -14.51
N GLU A 153 -24.44 -8.70 -15.13
CA GLU A 153 -24.75 -7.28 -15.33
C GLU A 153 -24.90 -6.52 -14.01
N LEU A 154 -25.44 -7.17 -12.97
CA LEU A 154 -25.51 -6.57 -11.63
C LEU A 154 -24.15 -6.36 -11.01
N LYS A 155 -23.18 -7.28 -11.21
CA LYS A 155 -21.81 -7.13 -10.74
C LYS A 155 -21.05 -5.98 -11.43
N GLU A 156 -21.43 -5.63 -12.65
CA GLU A 156 -20.89 -4.46 -13.36
C GLU A 156 -21.42 -3.13 -12.79
N VAL A 157 -22.64 -3.13 -12.26
CA VAL A 157 -23.31 -1.93 -11.73
C VAL A 157 -23.12 -1.75 -10.24
N VAL A 158 -23.09 -2.85 -9.48
CA VAL A 158 -22.91 -2.84 -8.00
C VAL A 158 -21.44 -2.95 -7.68
N LEU A 159 -20.86 -1.87 -7.19
CA LEU A 159 -19.44 -1.82 -6.82
C LEU A 159 -19.10 -2.84 -5.71
N PRO A 160 -17.97 -3.51 -5.81
CA PRO A 160 -17.55 -4.48 -4.81
C PRO A 160 -17.29 -3.81 -3.45
N LEU A 161 -17.47 -4.58 -2.38
CA LEU A 161 -17.12 -4.18 -1.02
C LEU A 161 -15.85 -4.90 -0.51
N TYR A 162 -15.30 -5.81 -1.33
CA TYR A 162 -14.15 -6.63 -1.00
C TYR A 162 -13.46 -7.08 -2.30
N PHE A 163 -12.15 -7.18 -2.27
CA PHE A 163 -11.30 -7.64 -3.38
C PHE A 163 -10.58 -8.94 -2.98
N GLU A 164 -10.77 -10.01 -3.77
CA GLU A 164 -10.25 -11.35 -3.42
C GLU A 164 -8.72 -11.47 -3.52
N ASN A 165 -8.06 -10.57 -4.26
CA ASN A 165 -6.59 -10.55 -4.51
C ASN A 165 -5.89 -9.55 -3.57
N GLU A 166 -6.38 -9.42 -2.34
CA GLU A 166 -5.87 -8.44 -1.39
C GLU A 166 -4.49 -8.78 -0.81
N GLN A 167 -4.14 -10.06 -0.75
CA GLN A 167 -2.95 -10.57 -0.08
C GLN A 167 -1.62 -10.14 -0.71
N VAL A 168 -0.57 -10.21 0.09
CA VAL A 168 0.82 -10.07 -0.37
C VAL A 168 1.20 -11.24 -1.27
N VAL A 169 2.00 -10.97 -2.30
CA VAL A 169 2.58 -12.00 -3.17
C VAL A 169 4.10 -11.87 -3.12
N LEU A 170 4.80 -12.90 -2.64
CA LEU A 170 6.26 -12.94 -2.67
C LEU A 170 6.75 -13.23 -4.09
N ASN A 171 7.54 -12.31 -4.64
CA ASN A 171 8.15 -12.44 -5.97
C ASN A 171 9.67 -12.29 -5.89
N THR A 172 10.35 -13.42 -5.73
CA THR A 172 11.81 -13.45 -5.63
C THR A 172 12.51 -13.12 -6.93
N GLU A 173 11.89 -13.37 -8.09
CA GLU A 173 12.47 -13.04 -9.40
C GLU A 173 12.62 -11.52 -9.58
N LEU A 174 11.65 -10.73 -9.11
CA LEU A 174 11.76 -9.27 -9.18
C LEU A 174 12.83 -8.73 -8.22
N ILE A 175 13.04 -9.37 -7.06
CA ILE A 175 14.13 -9.01 -6.14
C ILE A 175 15.48 -9.33 -6.80
N ASP A 176 15.58 -10.46 -7.47
CA ASP A 176 16.80 -10.81 -8.23
C ASP A 176 17.08 -9.80 -9.32
N ASP A 177 16.08 -9.42 -10.11
CA ASP A 177 16.20 -8.38 -11.12
C ASP A 177 16.67 -7.04 -10.51
N ILE A 178 16.10 -6.61 -9.40
CA ILE A 178 16.49 -5.38 -8.68
C ILE A 178 17.96 -5.46 -8.26
N THR A 179 18.38 -6.60 -7.71
CA THR A 179 19.77 -6.86 -7.29
C THR A 179 20.73 -6.85 -8.48
N ASP A 180 20.36 -7.51 -9.58
CA ASP A 180 21.17 -7.61 -10.80
C ASP A 180 21.35 -6.24 -11.51
N TRP A 181 20.40 -5.32 -11.32
CA TRP A 181 20.53 -3.92 -11.73
C TRP A 181 21.44 -3.10 -10.81
N GLY A 182 22.02 -3.69 -9.79
CA GLY A 182 22.93 -3.04 -8.84
C GLY A 182 22.24 -2.12 -7.85
N ILE A 183 20.92 -2.25 -7.66
CA ILE A 183 20.17 -1.46 -6.69
C ILE A 183 20.26 -2.15 -5.32
N ASN A 184 20.82 -1.45 -4.34
CA ASN A 184 20.78 -1.89 -2.94
C ASN A 184 19.58 -1.29 -2.24
N VAL A 185 18.62 -2.11 -1.83
CA VAL A 185 17.42 -1.66 -1.08
C VAL A 185 17.82 -1.29 0.34
N ASP A 186 17.53 -0.05 0.74
CA ASP A 186 17.77 0.48 2.09
C ASP A 186 16.48 0.58 2.90
N TYR A 187 15.37 0.86 2.23
CA TYR A 187 14.07 1.12 2.83
C TYR A 187 13.03 0.21 2.20
N VAL A 188 12.08 -0.23 3.01
CA VAL A 188 10.94 -1.02 2.53
C VAL A 188 9.66 -0.35 3.00
N VAL A 189 8.70 -0.19 2.10
CA VAL A 189 7.35 0.29 2.41
C VAL A 189 6.36 -0.79 2.01
N THR A 190 5.61 -1.30 3.00
CA THR A 190 4.56 -2.28 2.79
C THR A 190 3.25 -1.79 3.39
N HIS A 191 2.12 -2.43 3.06
CA HIS A 191 0.90 -2.14 3.79
C HIS A 191 0.84 -2.95 5.09
N SER A 192 1.01 -4.27 5.04
CA SER A 192 1.12 -5.13 6.22
C SER A 192 2.59 -5.34 6.63
N ALA A 193 2.88 -6.17 7.63
CA ALA A 193 4.20 -6.29 8.26
C ALA A 193 4.65 -7.74 8.45
N PRO A 194 5.98 -8.02 8.54
CA PRO A 194 6.52 -9.29 8.97
C PRO A 194 5.94 -9.80 10.30
N ASP A 195 5.94 -11.11 10.53
CA ASP A 195 5.31 -11.75 11.70
C ASP A 195 5.98 -11.39 13.04
N PHE A 196 7.24 -11.00 13.02
CA PHE A 196 7.97 -10.54 14.21
C PHE A 196 7.71 -9.06 14.56
N CYS A 197 7.04 -8.27 13.69
CA CYS A 197 6.72 -6.85 13.92
C CYS A 197 5.51 -6.67 14.84
N PHE A 198 5.41 -5.49 15.49
CA PHE A 198 4.27 -5.07 16.31
C PHE A 198 3.41 -4.02 15.58
N PRO A 199 2.08 -3.98 15.84
CA PRO A 199 1.35 -4.94 16.67
C PRO A 199 1.22 -6.31 15.98
N ARG A 200 1.09 -7.36 16.78
CA ARG A 200 0.90 -8.72 16.22
C ARG A 200 -0.47 -8.90 15.63
N ASP A 201 -1.47 -8.26 16.23
CA ASP A 201 -2.87 -8.40 15.87
C ASP A 201 -3.56 -7.05 15.70
N LYS A 202 -4.55 -6.98 14.83
CA LYS A 202 -5.48 -5.86 14.75
C LYS A 202 -6.42 -5.84 15.96
N PHE A 203 -6.85 -4.64 16.33
CA PHE A 203 -7.88 -4.48 17.38
C PHE A 203 -9.14 -5.28 17.06
N ASN A 204 -9.71 -5.97 18.05
CA ASN A 204 -10.90 -6.80 17.95
C ASN A 204 -10.82 -8.02 16.99
N ILE A 205 -9.64 -8.48 16.58
CA ILE A 205 -9.48 -9.62 15.68
C ILE A 205 -10.20 -10.89 16.16
N GLN A 206 -10.23 -11.13 17.47
CA GLN A 206 -10.84 -12.32 18.07
C GLN A 206 -12.34 -12.47 17.77
N SER A 207 -13.05 -11.36 17.55
CA SER A 207 -14.46 -11.43 17.13
C SER A 207 -14.60 -11.90 15.68
N TRP A 208 -13.68 -11.50 14.81
CA TRP A 208 -13.68 -11.87 13.39
C TRP A 208 -13.22 -13.30 13.16
N ILE A 209 -12.23 -13.80 13.92
CA ILE A 209 -11.76 -15.19 13.87
C ILE A 209 -12.91 -16.16 14.18
N LYS A 210 -13.81 -15.82 15.12
CA LYS A 210 -14.99 -16.65 15.43
C LYS A 210 -15.96 -16.78 14.25
N GLU A 211 -15.98 -15.79 13.36
CA GLU A 211 -16.86 -15.78 12.19
C GLU A 211 -16.18 -16.38 10.95
N ASP A 212 -14.86 -16.27 10.86
CA ASP A 212 -14.04 -16.71 9.72
C ASP A 212 -12.91 -17.62 10.22
N ASN A 213 -13.10 -18.94 10.12
CA ASN A 213 -12.17 -19.94 10.66
C ASN A 213 -10.80 -19.96 9.95
N ASP A 214 -10.70 -19.43 8.73
CA ASP A 214 -9.47 -19.40 7.95
C ASP A 214 -8.69 -18.11 8.16
N LEU A 215 -9.28 -17.11 8.83
CA LEU A 215 -8.73 -15.76 8.94
C LEU A 215 -7.38 -15.73 9.65
N GLU A 216 -7.26 -16.42 10.79
CA GLU A 216 -6.01 -16.47 11.57
C GLU A 216 -4.88 -17.08 10.77
N PHE A 217 -5.16 -18.22 10.11
CA PHE A 217 -4.19 -18.88 9.25
C PHE A 217 -3.74 -18.01 8.07
N ASP A 218 -4.68 -17.31 7.42
CA ASP A 218 -4.37 -16.46 6.27
C ASP A 218 -3.55 -15.22 6.68
N ILE A 219 -3.83 -14.62 7.85
CA ILE A 219 -3.02 -13.52 8.40
C ILE A 219 -1.60 -13.99 8.74
N ASP A 220 -1.47 -15.12 9.42
CA ASP A 220 -0.15 -15.68 9.75
C ASP A 220 0.64 -16.03 8.49
N SER A 221 -0.04 -16.61 7.48
CA SER A 221 0.56 -16.92 6.19
C SER A 221 1.05 -15.66 5.47
N GLU A 222 0.25 -14.61 5.40
CA GLU A 222 0.62 -13.34 4.78
C GLU A 222 1.83 -12.71 5.47
N ARG A 223 1.80 -12.61 6.80
CA ARG A 223 2.90 -12.05 7.57
C ARG A 223 4.18 -12.89 7.42
N GLY A 224 4.03 -14.23 7.32
CA GLY A 224 5.10 -15.16 6.98
C GLY A 224 5.72 -14.89 5.60
N LEU A 225 4.92 -14.49 4.60
CA LEU A 225 5.44 -14.07 3.29
C LEU A 225 6.27 -12.78 3.39
N LEU A 226 5.87 -11.81 4.22
CA LEU A 226 6.66 -10.61 4.46
C LEU A 226 7.94 -10.89 5.25
N THR A 227 7.91 -11.87 6.18
CA THR A 227 9.11 -12.39 6.83
C THR A 227 10.04 -13.06 5.84
N ALA A 228 9.50 -13.83 4.90
CA ALA A 228 10.29 -14.43 3.81
C ALA A 228 10.90 -13.36 2.88
N LEU A 229 10.17 -12.29 2.58
CA LEU A 229 10.70 -11.14 1.86
C LEU A 229 11.89 -10.50 2.60
N TYR A 230 11.74 -10.27 3.91
CA TYR A 230 12.82 -9.75 4.76
C TYR A 230 14.07 -10.63 4.70
N VAL A 231 13.91 -11.94 4.90
CA VAL A 231 15.02 -12.91 4.85
C VAL A 231 15.67 -12.90 3.46
N TYR A 232 14.88 -12.90 2.40
CA TYR A 232 15.38 -12.92 1.02
C TYR A 232 16.18 -11.67 0.67
N LEU A 233 15.72 -10.49 1.07
CA LEU A 233 16.46 -9.23 0.89
C LEU A 233 17.82 -9.29 1.61
N LYS A 234 17.87 -9.82 2.83
CA LYS A 234 19.12 -10.00 3.58
C LYS A 234 20.06 -11.02 2.93
N ASP A 235 19.54 -12.12 2.43
CA ASP A 235 20.34 -13.15 1.71
C ASP A 235 20.96 -12.57 0.42
N LYS A 236 20.27 -11.68 -0.26
CA LYS A 236 20.77 -10.91 -1.42
C LYS A 236 21.71 -9.77 -1.02
N LYS A 237 22.01 -9.60 0.26
CA LYS A 237 22.92 -8.59 0.82
C LYS A 237 22.45 -7.15 0.70
N HIS A 238 21.15 -6.92 0.60
CA HIS A 238 20.59 -5.58 0.78
C HIS A 238 20.84 -5.07 2.21
N ILE A 239 21.12 -3.77 2.33
CA ILE A 239 21.46 -3.15 3.63
C ILE A 239 20.24 -2.37 4.11
N LEU A 240 19.28 -3.10 4.69
CA LEU A 240 18.06 -2.51 5.20
C LEU A 240 18.32 -1.60 6.40
N LYS A 241 17.75 -0.40 6.37
CA LYS A 241 17.80 0.59 7.46
C LYS A 241 16.45 0.73 8.14
N HIS A 242 15.38 0.85 7.35
CA HIS A 242 14.05 1.12 7.86
C HIS A 242 12.98 0.41 7.03
N TRP A 243 12.02 -0.21 7.72
CA TRP A 243 10.81 -0.81 7.15
C TRP A 243 9.59 -0.12 7.72
N VAL A 244 8.75 0.49 6.87
CA VAL A 244 7.58 1.26 7.26
C VAL A 244 6.32 0.57 6.74
N TYR A 245 5.26 0.51 7.55
CA TYR A 245 4.01 -0.15 7.19
C TYR A 245 2.78 0.52 7.83
N GLY A 246 1.61 0.36 7.22
CA GLY A 246 0.31 0.82 7.69
C GLY A 246 -0.52 -0.30 8.32
N HIS A 247 -1.79 -0.44 7.91
CA HIS A 247 -2.71 -1.53 8.19
C HIS A 247 -3.23 -1.63 9.64
N PHE A 248 -2.40 -1.37 10.63
CA PHE A 248 -2.72 -1.59 12.05
C PHE A 248 -3.31 -0.36 12.74
N HIS A 249 -3.36 0.78 12.07
CA HIS A 249 -3.90 2.06 12.56
C HIS A 249 -3.30 2.52 13.90
N THR A 250 -2.02 2.28 14.09
CA THR A 250 -1.29 2.66 15.31
C THR A 250 0.12 3.07 14.96
N HIS A 251 0.70 3.96 15.76
CA HIS A 251 2.09 4.33 15.62
C HIS A 251 2.96 3.56 16.61
N ILE A 252 3.85 2.72 16.09
CA ILE A 252 4.80 1.94 16.90
C ILE A 252 6.15 1.98 16.20
N ASN A 253 7.20 2.28 16.97
CA ASN A 253 8.58 2.13 16.54
C ASN A 253 9.20 0.93 17.25
N ASP A 254 9.88 0.09 16.50
CA ASP A 254 10.59 -1.08 17.00
C ASP A 254 11.93 -1.24 16.27
N ILE A 255 12.85 -1.99 16.87
CA ILE A 255 14.16 -2.30 16.29
C ILE A 255 14.33 -3.82 16.31
N TYR A 256 14.53 -4.40 15.14
CA TYR A 256 14.85 -5.82 14.99
C TYR A 256 16.12 -5.97 14.15
N GLU A 257 17.13 -6.69 14.67
CA GLU A 257 18.44 -6.88 14.03
C GLU A 257 19.10 -5.57 13.50
N LYS A 258 19.00 -4.50 14.28
CA LYS A 258 19.51 -3.16 13.94
C LYS A 258 18.74 -2.44 12.81
N ILE A 259 17.62 -2.96 12.38
CA ILE A 259 16.74 -2.35 11.40
C ILE A 259 15.56 -1.76 12.15
N LYS A 260 15.20 -0.52 11.81
CA LYS A 260 14.03 0.14 12.36
C LYS A 260 12.76 -0.36 11.66
N PHE A 261 11.72 -0.63 12.44
CA PHE A 261 10.39 -0.98 11.94
C PHE A 261 9.38 0.01 12.51
N THR A 262 8.57 0.63 11.64
CA THR A 262 7.58 1.62 12.08
C THR A 262 6.22 1.29 11.49
N ALA A 263 5.25 0.99 12.37
CA ALA A 263 3.84 1.06 12.04
C ALA A 263 3.40 2.53 12.02
N ILE A 264 2.62 2.93 11.02
CA ILE A 264 2.04 4.27 10.92
C ILE A 264 0.52 4.17 11.18
N SER A 265 0.00 5.15 11.91
CA SER A 265 -1.44 5.28 12.11
C SER A 265 -2.14 5.79 10.85
N ASN A 266 -3.47 5.61 10.79
CA ASN A 266 -4.28 6.12 9.70
C ASN A 266 -4.34 7.66 9.70
N MET A 267 -4.52 8.24 8.53
CA MET A 267 -4.58 9.70 8.35
C MET A 267 -5.88 10.35 8.83
N ASP A 268 -6.92 9.56 9.19
CA ASP A 268 -8.25 10.05 9.55
C ASP A 268 -8.26 10.92 10.81
N TYR A 269 -7.32 10.70 11.75
CA TYR A 269 -7.30 11.36 13.05
C TYR A 269 -6.14 12.35 13.23
N ALA A 270 -4.99 12.07 12.61
CA ALA A 270 -3.80 12.92 12.69
C ALA A 270 -2.91 12.68 11.47
N PHE A 271 -2.15 13.70 11.06
CA PHE A 271 -1.09 13.51 10.09
C PHE A 271 0.07 12.79 10.76
N ASP A 272 0.00 11.47 10.75
CA ASP A 272 1.08 10.59 11.17
C ASP A 272 1.94 10.25 9.97
N TYR A 273 3.23 10.50 10.07
CA TYR A 273 4.16 10.28 8.98
C TYR A 273 5.52 9.83 9.49
N VAL A 274 6.24 9.16 8.62
CA VAL A 274 7.65 8.84 8.80
C VAL A 274 8.44 9.55 7.71
N GLU A 275 9.47 10.29 8.10
CA GLU A 275 10.47 10.81 7.17
C GLU A 275 11.60 9.77 7.03
N LEU A 276 11.89 9.38 5.78
CA LEU A 276 13.00 8.47 5.48
C LEU A 276 14.28 9.29 5.36
N ASN A 277 15.03 9.35 6.45
CA ASN A 277 16.22 10.19 6.53
C ASN A 277 17.48 9.47 5.99
N LYS A 278 18.30 10.20 5.23
CA LYS A 278 19.57 9.70 4.69
C LYS A 278 20.54 9.22 5.79
N ASP A 279 20.52 9.90 6.94
CA ASP A 279 21.43 9.69 8.05
C ASP A 279 20.81 8.83 9.19
N GLU A 280 19.81 7.99 8.88
CA GLU A 280 19.32 7.03 9.86
C GLU A 280 20.48 6.11 10.29
N GLU A 281 20.96 6.30 11.51
CA GLU A 281 22.02 5.49 12.09
C GLU A 281 21.53 4.04 12.23
N ILE A 282 22.30 3.12 11.69
CA ILE A 282 22.14 1.68 11.94
C ILE A 282 22.64 1.45 13.37
N PHE A 283 21.74 1.25 14.32
CA PHE A 283 22.06 1.01 15.73
C PHE A 283 22.80 -0.30 15.98
#